data_2e5155f7210778b192e3c0d966f4f237
#
_entry.id   2e5155f7210778b192e3c0d966f4f237
#
_cell.length_a   1.000
_cell.length_b   1.000
_cell.length_c   1.000
_cell.angle_alpha   90.00
_cell.angle_beta   90.00
_cell.angle_gamma   90.00
#
_symmetry.space_group_name_H-M   'P 1'
#
loop_
_entity.id
_entity.type
_entity.pdbx_description
1 polymer ?
#
loop_
_entity_poly.entity_id
_entity_poly.type
_entity_poly.pdbx_seq_one_letter_code
_entity_poly.pdbx_strand_id
1 'polypeptide(L)'
;MGNWKQLSPSTLHYLDMGVAYGLTDVGTVRDANQDNFFIAPDMGLVVVADGMGGHEAGEIASADAITLLHSFIQAAQSEAPPAPSDATVPAFHASAFDPVQADPDATWTDATMRAMITLHDAVEFANDRMYQTNRANNQADGAGMGTTLTGMWQVAPHGPVFIFHVGDSRLYCFRHGRLTQLTRDQTLYQQALEAGMREPLPARNLLLQALGPAPGVKPDLQTQAMAPGDVYLLCSDGLYGNSTPESIANILSLASRDNLPQCCAELVAMAKRDGSRDNITAVLVRCND
;
A
#
# COMPACT_ATOMS: atom_id res chain seq x y z
N MET A 1 -21.02 5.21 -9.88
CA MET A 1 -20.14 4.70 -8.83
C MET A 1 -19.64 5.91 -8.05
N GLY A 2 -19.84 5.96 -6.73
CA GLY A 2 -19.46 7.13 -5.94
C GLY A 2 -17.93 7.21 -5.84
N ASN A 3 -17.36 8.36 -6.14
CA ASN A 3 -15.94 8.63 -5.92
C ASN A 3 -15.66 8.56 -4.41
N TRP A 4 -15.02 7.48 -3.98
CA TRP A 4 -14.55 7.31 -2.60
C TRP A 4 -13.30 8.15 -2.40
N LYS A 5 -13.48 9.43 -2.07
CA LYS A 5 -12.39 10.26 -1.59
C LYS A 5 -12.46 10.24 -0.06
N GLN A 6 -11.51 9.59 0.58
CA GLN A 6 -11.44 9.64 2.03
C GLN A 6 -11.14 11.08 2.44
N LEU A 7 -11.87 11.59 3.43
CA LEU A 7 -11.62 12.92 3.98
C LEU A 7 -10.23 12.95 4.61
N SER A 8 -9.42 13.94 4.23
CA SER A 8 -8.14 14.22 4.86
C SER A 8 -8.22 15.57 5.60
N PRO A 9 -7.83 15.63 6.87
CA PRO A 9 -7.44 14.51 7.73
C PRO A 9 -8.61 13.55 7.99
N SER A 10 -8.31 12.27 8.26
CA SER A 10 -9.34 11.30 8.64
C SER A 10 -9.86 11.57 10.06
N THR A 11 -10.87 10.81 10.49
CA THR A 11 -11.15 10.59 11.89
C THR A 11 -10.28 9.45 12.43
N LEU A 12 -10.25 9.24 13.73
CA LEU A 12 -9.70 8.00 14.31
C LEU A 12 -10.60 6.82 13.92
N HIS A 13 -9.98 5.78 13.38
CA HIS A 13 -10.63 4.54 12.99
C HIS A 13 -10.20 3.42 13.93
N TYR A 14 -11.17 2.68 14.43
CA TYR A 14 -10.95 1.53 15.31
C TYR A 14 -11.09 0.25 14.51
N LEU A 15 -9.98 -0.48 14.37
CA LEU A 15 -9.89 -1.79 13.72
C LEU A 15 -9.66 -2.87 14.78
N ASP A 16 -9.90 -4.13 14.43
CA ASP A 16 -9.57 -5.26 15.33
C ASP A 16 -8.08 -5.27 15.72
N MET A 17 -7.20 -4.88 14.79
CA MET A 17 -5.76 -4.80 15.03
C MET A 17 -5.34 -3.59 15.88
N GLY A 18 -6.14 -2.54 15.98
CA GLY A 18 -5.75 -1.32 16.69
C GLY A 18 -6.49 -0.08 16.28
N VAL A 19 -5.84 1.08 16.44
CA VAL A 19 -6.38 2.39 16.04
C VAL A 19 -5.57 2.92 14.88
N ALA A 20 -6.26 3.42 13.85
CA ALA A 20 -5.65 4.02 12.68
C ALA A 20 -6.06 5.48 12.47
N TYR A 21 -5.18 6.25 11.87
CA TYR A 21 -5.41 7.63 11.45
C TYR A 21 -4.57 7.96 10.23
N GLY A 22 -5.13 8.70 9.29
CA GLY A 22 -4.47 9.10 8.05
C GLY A 22 -4.54 10.60 7.79
N LEU A 23 -3.47 11.13 7.21
CA LEU A 23 -3.33 12.50 6.76
C LEU A 23 -2.60 12.51 5.41
N THR A 24 -3.18 13.18 4.42
CA THR A 24 -2.50 13.54 3.18
C THR A 24 -2.51 15.04 3.00
N ASP A 25 -1.42 15.59 2.48
CA ASP A 25 -1.17 17.01 2.30
C ASP A 25 -0.54 17.27 0.93
N VAL A 26 -0.97 18.33 0.27
CA VAL A 26 -0.46 18.71 -1.06
C VAL A 26 1.03 19.05 -1.08
N GLY A 27 1.63 19.28 0.09
CA GLY A 27 3.02 19.73 0.20
C GLY A 27 3.18 21.22 -0.03
N THR A 28 4.41 21.64 -0.36
CA THR A 28 4.76 23.08 -0.49
C THR A 28 5.01 23.51 -1.94
N VAL A 29 5.00 22.59 -2.90
CA VAL A 29 5.42 22.84 -4.29
C VAL A 29 4.37 22.41 -5.30
N ARG A 30 3.60 21.35 -5.01
CA ARG A 30 2.58 20.83 -5.92
C ARG A 30 1.30 21.66 -5.85
N ASP A 31 0.60 21.80 -6.99
CA ASP A 31 -0.69 22.51 -7.07
C ASP A 31 -1.88 21.58 -6.75
N ALA A 32 -1.71 20.27 -6.92
CA ALA A 32 -2.73 19.26 -6.68
C ALA A 32 -2.17 18.10 -5.84
N ASN A 33 -3.05 17.45 -5.11
CA ASN A 33 -2.71 16.25 -4.35
C ASN A 33 -3.15 15.01 -5.11
N GLN A 34 -2.18 14.24 -5.62
CA GLN A 34 -2.38 12.99 -6.35
C GLN A 34 -2.26 11.76 -5.45
N ASP A 35 -1.81 11.94 -4.22
CA ASP A 35 -1.84 10.89 -3.20
C ASP A 35 -3.26 10.62 -2.73
N ASN A 36 -3.50 9.39 -2.35
CA ASN A 36 -4.73 8.99 -1.68
C ASN A 36 -4.43 7.90 -0.63
N PHE A 37 -5.33 7.77 0.34
CA PHE A 37 -5.28 6.68 1.31
C PHE A 37 -6.70 6.21 1.64
N PHE A 38 -6.80 5.02 2.21
CA PHE A 38 -8.08 4.47 2.64
C PHE A 38 -7.91 3.62 3.89
N ILE A 39 -8.82 3.79 4.83
CA ILE A 39 -8.94 2.99 6.04
C ILE A 39 -10.34 2.42 6.07
N ALA A 40 -10.49 1.09 5.99
CA ALA A 40 -11.75 0.37 6.05
C ALA A 40 -11.80 -0.47 7.33
N PRO A 41 -12.34 0.05 8.43
CA PRO A 41 -12.36 -0.65 9.72
C PRO A 41 -13.07 -2.00 9.65
N ASP A 42 -14.21 -2.04 8.98
CA ASP A 42 -15.05 -3.25 8.86
C ASP A 42 -14.36 -4.40 8.10
N MET A 43 -13.34 -4.06 7.33
CA MET A 43 -12.57 -5.03 6.53
C MET A 43 -11.16 -5.29 7.10
N GLY A 44 -10.71 -4.50 8.08
CA GLY A 44 -9.33 -4.54 8.54
C GLY A 44 -8.30 -4.13 7.49
N LEU A 45 -8.68 -3.25 6.53
CA LEU A 45 -7.86 -2.85 5.38
C LEU A 45 -7.36 -1.41 5.54
N VAL A 46 -6.06 -1.21 5.30
CA VAL A 46 -5.43 0.12 5.26
C VAL A 46 -4.54 0.20 4.02
N VAL A 47 -4.69 1.27 3.23
CA VAL A 47 -4.03 1.43 1.93
C VAL A 47 -3.53 2.85 1.73
N VAL A 48 -2.39 3.00 1.06
CA VAL A 48 -1.86 4.26 0.50
C VAL A 48 -1.58 4.04 -0.98
N ALA A 49 -1.89 5.05 -1.79
CA ALA A 49 -1.64 5.09 -3.22
C ALA A 49 -1.10 6.47 -3.61
N ASP A 50 0.04 6.50 -4.30
CA ASP A 50 0.68 7.70 -4.84
C ASP A 50 0.44 7.73 -6.34
N GLY A 51 -0.37 8.68 -6.77
CA GLY A 51 -0.83 8.79 -8.14
C GLY A 51 0.14 9.55 -9.03
N MET A 52 0.38 9.02 -10.23
CA MET A 52 1.20 9.64 -11.25
C MET A 52 0.45 9.80 -12.57
N GLY A 53 0.79 10.87 -13.28
CA GLY A 53 0.18 11.24 -14.56
C GLY A 53 0.02 12.76 -14.64
N GLY A 54 -0.08 13.30 -15.85
CA GLY A 54 -0.26 14.73 -16.01
C GLY A 54 -1.61 15.22 -15.47
N HIS A 55 -1.62 16.38 -14.78
CA HIS A 55 -2.83 17.06 -14.28
C HIS A 55 -3.69 16.17 -13.35
N GLU A 56 -4.98 15.97 -13.67
CA GLU A 56 -5.93 15.21 -12.85
C GLU A 56 -5.74 13.67 -12.92
N ALA A 57 -4.90 13.17 -13.83
CA ALA A 57 -4.78 11.74 -14.08
C ALA A 57 -4.21 10.96 -12.89
N GLY A 58 -3.26 11.53 -12.13
CA GLY A 58 -2.71 10.91 -10.93
C GLY A 58 -3.74 10.81 -9.79
N GLU A 59 -4.52 11.87 -9.56
CA GLU A 59 -5.58 11.86 -8.55
C GLU A 59 -6.65 10.80 -8.85
N ILE A 60 -7.02 10.66 -10.13
CA ILE A 60 -7.95 9.64 -10.58
C ILE A 60 -7.34 8.25 -10.39
N ALA A 61 -6.06 8.08 -10.77
CA ALA A 61 -5.38 6.79 -10.68
C ALA A 61 -5.33 6.25 -9.24
N SER A 62 -4.91 7.07 -8.28
CA SER A 62 -4.84 6.65 -6.87
C SER A 62 -6.21 6.34 -6.27
N ALA A 63 -7.24 7.14 -6.62
CA ALA A 63 -8.61 6.92 -6.18
C ALA A 63 -9.22 5.65 -6.79
N ASP A 64 -9.03 5.43 -8.09
CA ASP A 64 -9.56 4.26 -8.81
C ASP A 64 -8.90 2.97 -8.33
N ALA A 65 -7.57 2.95 -8.14
CA ALA A 65 -6.87 1.77 -7.64
C ALA A 65 -7.41 1.32 -6.28
N ILE A 66 -7.59 2.25 -5.35
CA ILE A 66 -8.15 1.96 -4.02
C ILE A 66 -9.60 1.48 -4.13
N THR A 67 -10.42 2.13 -4.97
CA THR A 67 -11.83 1.78 -5.14
C THR A 67 -11.99 0.37 -5.73
N LEU A 68 -11.19 0.04 -6.75
CA LEU A 68 -11.21 -1.26 -7.41
C LEU A 68 -10.74 -2.37 -6.46
N LEU A 69 -9.62 -2.15 -5.76
CA LEU A 69 -9.11 -3.07 -4.74
C LEU A 69 -10.16 -3.34 -3.66
N HIS A 70 -10.71 -2.29 -3.07
CA HIS A 70 -11.73 -2.38 -2.01
C HIS A 70 -12.96 -3.17 -2.50
N SER A 71 -13.49 -2.83 -3.68
CA SER A 71 -14.68 -3.47 -4.24
C SER A 71 -14.46 -4.96 -4.49
N PHE A 72 -13.27 -5.34 -4.97
CA PHE A 72 -12.92 -6.74 -5.20
C PHE A 72 -12.84 -7.52 -3.88
N ILE A 73 -12.11 -7.00 -2.89
CA ILE A 73 -11.98 -7.66 -1.58
C ILE A 73 -13.35 -7.77 -0.90
N GLN A 74 -14.18 -6.73 -0.96
CA GLN A 74 -15.53 -6.74 -0.40
C GLN A 74 -16.42 -7.82 -1.04
N ALA A 75 -16.37 -7.97 -2.37
CA ALA A 75 -17.09 -9.01 -3.08
C ALA A 75 -16.61 -10.41 -2.66
N ALA A 76 -15.30 -10.62 -2.60
CA ALA A 76 -14.70 -11.89 -2.17
C ALA A 76 -15.07 -12.28 -0.73
N GLN A 77 -15.18 -11.31 0.18
CA GLN A 77 -15.63 -11.56 1.56
C GLN A 77 -17.13 -11.86 1.65
N SER A 78 -17.95 -11.34 0.72
CA SER A 78 -19.41 -11.51 0.72
C SER A 78 -19.84 -12.83 0.10
N GLU A 79 -19.00 -13.46 -0.72
CA GLU A 79 -19.24 -14.81 -1.22
C GLU A 79 -19.00 -15.80 -0.09
N ALA A 80 -20.08 -16.31 0.51
CA ALA A 80 -20.00 -17.42 1.46
C ALA A 80 -19.19 -18.56 0.82
N PRO A 81 -18.26 -19.20 1.54
CA PRO A 81 -17.52 -20.32 0.98
C PRO A 81 -18.54 -21.37 0.51
N PRO A 82 -18.43 -21.89 -0.72
CA PRO A 82 -19.34 -22.93 -1.20
C PRO A 82 -19.27 -24.10 -0.22
N ALA A 83 -20.42 -24.58 0.20
CA ALA A 83 -20.48 -25.86 0.94
C ALA A 83 -19.66 -26.90 0.15
N PRO A 84 -18.90 -27.79 0.78
CA PRO A 84 -18.10 -28.77 0.08
C PRO A 84 -19.01 -29.61 -0.79
N SER A 85 -19.11 -29.28 -2.08
CA SER A 85 -19.76 -30.07 -3.10
C SER A 85 -18.67 -30.64 -4.00
N ASP A 86 -18.79 -31.93 -4.31
CA ASP A 86 -17.98 -32.70 -5.26
C ASP A 86 -18.08 -32.17 -6.71
N ALA A 87 -17.89 -30.91 -6.93
CA ALA A 87 -17.91 -30.30 -8.25
C ALA A 87 -16.54 -29.70 -8.57
N THR A 88 -15.92 -30.29 -9.57
CA THR A 88 -14.73 -29.85 -10.28
C THR A 88 -14.66 -28.34 -10.39
N VAL A 89 -13.73 -27.73 -9.66
CA VAL A 89 -13.38 -26.31 -9.75
C VAL A 89 -12.88 -26.05 -11.18
N PRO A 90 -13.44 -25.06 -11.92
CA PRO A 90 -12.85 -24.64 -13.18
C PRO A 90 -11.42 -24.15 -12.89
N ALA A 91 -10.48 -24.63 -13.69
CA ALA A 91 -9.07 -24.26 -13.57
C ALA A 91 -8.93 -22.74 -13.77
N PHE A 92 -8.83 -21.99 -12.70
CA PHE A 92 -8.28 -20.65 -12.75
C PHE A 92 -6.80 -20.81 -13.14
N HIS A 93 -6.39 -20.08 -14.16
CA HIS A 93 -4.99 -20.05 -14.57
C HIS A 93 -4.15 -19.39 -13.47
N ALA A 94 -3.70 -20.20 -12.53
CA ALA A 94 -2.66 -19.83 -11.56
C ALA A 94 -1.31 -19.75 -12.32
N SER A 95 -1.14 -18.72 -13.14
CA SER A 95 0.13 -18.49 -13.84
C SER A 95 0.84 -17.32 -13.16
N ALA A 96 1.63 -17.61 -12.18
CA ALA A 96 2.86 -16.95 -11.76
C ALA A 96 3.14 -16.88 -10.26
N PHE A 97 2.37 -17.50 -9.40
CA PHE A 97 2.82 -17.69 -8.02
C PHE A 97 3.66 -18.97 -7.98
N ASP A 98 4.99 -18.83 -7.91
CA ASP A 98 5.90 -19.96 -7.68
C ASP A 98 5.99 -20.20 -6.16
N PRO A 99 5.32 -21.21 -5.61
CA PRO A 99 5.35 -21.50 -4.17
C PRO A 99 6.69 -22.07 -3.69
N VAL A 100 7.70 -22.21 -4.56
CA VAL A 100 8.96 -22.91 -4.31
C VAL A 100 9.96 -22.11 -3.47
N GLN A 101 9.72 -20.82 -3.18
CA GLN A 101 10.57 -20.04 -2.27
C GLN A 101 10.00 -19.89 -0.85
N ALA A 102 8.84 -20.47 -0.57
CA ALA A 102 8.35 -20.61 0.79
C ALA A 102 9.06 -21.78 1.47
N ASP A 103 9.40 -21.62 2.76
CA ASP A 103 9.92 -22.70 3.61
C ASP A 103 9.07 -23.96 3.39
N PRO A 104 9.64 -25.08 2.92
CA PRO A 104 8.90 -26.30 2.63
C PRO A 104 8.20 -26.90 3.86
N ASP A 105 8.56 -26.46 5.07
CA ASP A 105 7.93 -26.85 6.33
C ASP A 105 6.86 -25.85 6.82
N ALA A 106 6.66 -24.72 6.13
CA ALA A 106 5.61 -23.77 6.47
C ALA A 106 4.25 -24.29 5.98
N THR A 107 3.48 -24.87 6.86
CA THR A 107 2.06 -25.20 6.62
C THR A 107 1.24 -23.92 6.55
N TRP A 108 1.05 -23.38 5.34
CA TRP A 108 0.10 -22.33 5.08
C TRP A 108 -1.31 -22.87 5.38
N THR A 109 -2.05 -22.20 6.25
CA THR A 109 -3.46 -22.57 6.43
C THR A 109 -4.23 -22.21 5.14
N ASP A 110 -5.28 -22.98 4.80
CA ASP A 110 -6.14 -22.67 3.66
C ASP A 110 -6.65 -21.22 3.69
N ALA A 111 -6.86 -20.64 4.87
CA ALA A 111 -7.29 -19.26 5.04
C ALA A 111 -6.19 -18.25 4.63
N THR A 112 -4.92 -18.52 4.97
CA THR A 112 -3.78 -17.68 4.59
C THR A 112 -3.59 -17.70 3.08
N MET A 113 -3.64 -18.88 2.46
CA MET A 113 -3.53 -19.02 1.02
C MET A 113 -4.66 -18.29 0.29
N ARG A 114 -5.91 -18.44 0.74
CA ARG A 114 -7.04 -17.70 0.16
C ARG A 114 -6.86 -16.20 0.26
N ALA A 115 -6.40 -15.69 1.40
CA ALA A 115 -6.15 -14.25 1.57
C ALA A 115 -5.09 -13.73 0.60
N MET A 116 -3.99 -14.46 0.42
CA MET A 116 -2.92 -14.09 -0.51
C MET A 116 -3.40 -14.10 -1.96
N ILE A 117 -4.17 -15.13 -2.37
CA ILE A 117 -4.79 -15.20 -3.70
C ILE A 117 -5.76 -14.03 -3.90
N THR A 118 -6.62 -13.77 -2.93
CA THR A 118 -7.56 -12.63 -3.01
C THR A 118 -6.85 -11.30 -3.20
N LEU A 119 -5.75 -11.05 -2.47
CA LEU A 119 -4.97 -9.83 -2.62
C LEU A 119 -4.28 -9.76 -4.00
N HIS A 120 -3.68 -10.85 -4.45
CA HIS A 120 -3.07 -10.93 -5.76
C HIS A 120 -4.07 -10.57 -6.85
N ASP A 121 -5.21 -11.26 -6.86
CA ASP A 121 -6.27 -11.09 -7.85
C ASP A 121 -6.90 -9.69 -7.78
N ALA A 122 -7.03 -9.12 -6.57
CA ALA A 122 -7.54 -7.76 -6.39
C ALA A 122 -6.60 -6.70 -6.99
N VAL A 123 -5.28 -6.86 -6.83
CA VAL A 123 -4.27 -5.95 -7.40
C VAL A 123 -4.21 -6.10 -8.92
N GLU A 124 -4.23 -7.34 -9.44
CA GLU A 124 -4.28 -7.58 -10.89
C GLU A 124 -5.56 -7.03 -11.50
N PHE A 125 -6.71 -7.23 -10.87
CA PHE A 125 -8.00 -6.68 -11.31
C PHE A 125 -7.96 -5.14 -11.37
N ALA A 126 -7.42 -4.48 -10.34
CA ALA A 126 -7.28 -3.04 -10.33
C ALA A 126 -6.37 -2.56 -11.47
N ASN A 127 -5.21 -3.20 -11.64
CA ASN A 127 -4.29 -2.90 -12.74
C ASN A 127 -4.97 -3.06 -14.11
N ASP A 128 -5.63 -4.19 -14.34
CA ASP A 128 -6.25 -4.48 -15.63
C ASP A 128 -7.32 -3.42 -16.00
N ARG A 129 -8.17 -3.04 -15.04
CA ARG A 129 -9.17 -1.99 -15.25
C ARG A 129 -8.55 -0.64 -15.58
N MET A 130 -7.50 -0.24 -14.87
CA MET A 130 -6.80 1.02 -15.12
C MET A 130 -6.06 0.98 -16.47
N TYR A 131 -5.40 -0.14 -16.79
CA TYR A 131 -4.74 -0.33 -18.07
C TYR A 131 -5.73 -0.24 -19.24
N GLN A 132 -6.91 -0.89 -19.13
CA GLN A 132 -7.97 -0.79 -20.14
C GLN A 132 -8.46 0.65 -20.32
N THR A 133 -8.58 1.41 -19.24
CA THR A 133 -8.91 2.84 -19.29
C THR A 133 -7.84 3.64 -20.04
N ASN A 134 -6.56 3.40 -19.75
CA ASN A 134 -5.45 4.02 -20.48
C ASN A 134 -5.49 3.69 -21.98
N ARG A 135 -5.74 2.42 -22.32
CA ARG A 135 -5.85 1.97 -23.73
C ARG A 135 -7.04 2.61 -24.44
N ALA A 136 -8.19 2.73 -23.77
CA ALA A 136 -9.37 3.41 -24.32
C ALA A 136 -9.11 4.90 -24.59
N ASN A 137 -8.21 5.53 -23.83
CA ASN A 137 -7.74 6.89 -24.00
C ASN A 137 -6.55 7.01 -24.98
N ASN A 138 -6.26 5.96 -25.75
CA ASN A 138 -5.15 5.89 -26.73
C ASN A 138 -3.75 6.10 -26.11
N GLN A 139 -3.56 5.79 -24.86
CA GLN A 139 -2.24 5.80 -24.25
C GLN A 139 -1.42 4.57 -24.68
N ALA A 140 -0.13 4.77 -24.94
CA ALA A 140 0.81 3.68 -25.22
C ALA A 140 1.16 2.93 -23.94
N ASP A 141 1.67 1.68 -24.08
CA ASP A 141 2.21 0.94 -22.94
C ASP A 141 3.33 1.73 -22.25
N GLY A 142 3.30 1.78 -20.94
CA GLY A 142 4.22 2.58 -20.13
C GLY A 142 3.81 4.05 -19.98
N ALA A 143 2.65 4.46 -20.54
CA ALA A 143 2.12 5.81 -20.46
C ALA A 143 0.69 5.81 -19.89
N GLY A 144 0.17 7.02 -19.64
CA GLY A 144 -1.16 7.21 -19.08
C GLY A 144 -1.16 7.42 -17.57
N MET A 145 -2.33 7.29 -16.97
CA MET A 145 -2.47 7.36 -15.53
C MET A 145 -1.90 6.12 -14.88
N GLY A 146 -1.25 6.29 -13.72
CA GLY A 146 -0.73 5.20 -12.92
C GLY A 146 -0.68 5.55 -11.45
N THR A 147 -0.45 4.57 -10.60
CA THR A 147 -0.31 4.78 -9.17
C THR A 147 0.52 3.67 -8.51
N THR A 148 1.19 4.01 -7.41
CA THR A 148 1.65 3.00 -6.46
C THR A 148 0.46 2.40 -5.72
N LEU A 149 0.66 1.27 -5.05
CA LEU A 149 -0.32 0.70 -4.16
C LEU A 149 0.38 -0.06 -3.04
N THR A 150 0.25 0.43 -1.81
CA THR A 150 0.86 -0.19 -0.62
C THR A 150 -0.19 -0.30 0.46
N GLY A 151 -0.36 -1.49 1.02
CA GLY A 151 -1.37 -1.67 2.05
C GLY A 151 -1.13 -2.85 2.97
N MET A 152 -1.95 -2.91 4.00
CA MET A 152 -2.02 -4.00 4.95
C MET A 152 -3.49 -4.41 5.19
N TRP A 153 -3.72 -5.72 5.29
CA TRP A 153 -5.04 -6.30 5.44
C TRP A 153 -5.05 -7.38 6.51
N GLN A 154 -5.90 -7.23 7.52
CA GLN A 154 -6.14 -8.26 8.54
C GLN A 154 -7.49 -8.93 8.28
N VAL A 155 -7.45 -10.20 7.89
CA VAL A 155 -8.67 -10.96 7.51
C VAL A 155 -9.43 -11.47 8.73
N ALA A 156 -8.72 -11.79 9.80
CA ALA A 156 -9.31 -12.34 11.01
C ALA A 156 -8.76 -11.67 12.27
N PRO A 157 -9.58 -11.47 13.30
CA PRO A 157 -9.11 -10.96 14.59
C PRO A 157 -7.93 -11.77 15.10
N HIS A 158 -6.91 -11.09 15.63
CA HIS A 158 -5.66 -11.69 16.14
C HIS A 158 -4.84 -12.50 15.12
N GLY A 159 -5.25 -12.53 13.85
CA GLY A 159 -4.48 -13.12 12.76
C GLY A 159 -3.32 -12.25 12.31
N PRO A 160 -2.43 -12.80 11.44
CA PRO A 160 -1.39 -11.98 10.81
C PRO A 160 -2.02 -10.92 9.89
N VAL A 161 -1.28 -9.86 9.63
CA VAL A 161 -1.60 -8.95 8.53
C VAL A 161 -0.94 -9.43 7.25
N PHE A 162 -1.68 -9.27 6.17
CA PHE A 162 -1.20 -9.47 4.81
C PHE A 162 -0.76 -8.12 4.26
N ILE A 163 0.47 -8.02 3.80
CA ILE A 163 1.03 -6.83 3.19
C ILE A 163 1.07 -7.03 1.69
N PHE A 164 0.63 -6.04 0.94
CA PHE A 164 0.73 -5.98 -0.52
C PHE A 164 1.37 -4.67 -0.95
N HIS A 165 2.18 -4.75 -2.01
CA HIS A 165 2.98 -3.61 -2.43
C HIS A 165 3.26 -3.61 -3.93
N VAL A 166 3.05 -2.45 -4.56
CA VAL A 166 3.49 -2.10 -5.92
C VAL A 166 4.00 -0.66 -5.91
N GLY A 167 5.20 -0.43 -6.41
CA GLY A 167 5.80 0.89 -6.53
C GLY A 167 6.86 1.20 -5.48
N ASP A 168 6.85 2.41 -4.94
CA ASP A 168 7.83 2.90 -3.97
C ASP A 168 7.21 3.57 -2.73
N SER A 169 5.88 3.66 -2.63
CA SER A 169 5.25 3.96 -1.33
C SER A 169 5.66 2.90 -0.32
N ARG A 170 5.87 3.29 0.94
CA ARG A 170 6.48 2.38 1.92
C ARG A 170 5.56 2.01 3.07
N LEU A 171 5.75 0.80 3.59
CA LEU A 171 5.23 0.34 4.86
C LEU A 171 6.39 0.09 5.82
N TYR A 172 6.35 0.75 6.96
CA TYR A 172 7.28 0.57 8.07
C TYR A 172 6.58 -0.05 9.28
N CYS A 173 7.34 -0.82 10.06
CA CYS A 173 6.99 -1.24 11.41
C CYS A 173 7.97 -0.64 12.41
N PHE A 174 7.44 0.08 13.40
CA PHE A 174 8.19 0.52 14.56
C PHE A 174 7.86 -0.40 15.75
N ARG A 175 8.86 -1.15 16.20
CA ARG A 175 8.74 -2.14 17.27
C ARG A 175 9.98 -2.07 18.16
N HIS A 176 9.80 -1.99 19.48
CA HIS A 176 10.89 -1.98 20.47
C HIS A 176 11.98 -0.95 20.16
N GLY A 177 11.61 0.27 19.77
CA GLY A 177 12.53 1.35 19.45
C GLY A 177 13.23 1.24 18.10
N ARG A 178 12.88 0.26 17.27
CA ARG A 178 13.47 0.05 15.94
C ARG A 178 12.44 0.27 14.85
N LEU A 179 12.81 1.10 13.87
CA LEU A 179 12.06 1.25 12.60
C LEU A 179 12.59 0.25 11.58
N THR A 180 11.70 -0.53 11.00
CA THR A 180 12.01 -1.50 9.95
C THR A 180 11.11 -1.24 8.75
N GLN A 181 11.69 -1.03 7.57
CA GLN A 181 10.93 -0.99 6.32
C GLN A 181 10.54 -2.43 5.95
N LEU A 182 9.25 -2.68 5.75
CA LEU A 182 8.71 -3.98 5.40
C LEU A 182 8.55 -4.17 3.89
N THR A 183 8.32 -3.09 3.14
CA THR A 183 8.26 -3.10 1.68
C THR A 183 9.64 -2.88 1.08
N ARG A 184 9.84 -3.33 -0.15
CA ARG A 184 11.05 -3.06 -0.93
C ARG A 184 10.66 -2.16 -2.10
N ASP A 185 11.34 -1.00 -2.24
CA ASP A 185 11.03 -0.07 -3.33
C ASP A 185 11.23 -0.74 -4.70
N GLN A 186 10.22 -0.70 -5.53
CA GLN A 186 10.27 -1.24 -6.89
C GLN A 186 10.72 -0.14 -7.87
N THR A 187 11.98 0.33 -7.69
CA THR A 187 12.60 1.38 -8.50
C THR A 187 13.89 0.90 -9.15
N LEU A 188 14.27 1.55 -10.26
CA LEU A 188 15.57 1.34 -10.87
C LEU A 188 16.72 1.69 -9.91
N TYR A 189 16.52 2.68 -9.04
CA TYR A 189 17.49 3.06 -8.02
C TYR A 189 17.76 1.91 -7.04
N GLN A 190 16.70 1.32 -6.49
CA GLN A 190 16.81 0.18 -5.56
C GLN A 190 17.47 -1.03 -6.24
N GLN A 191 17.06 -1.33 -7.45
CA GLN A 191 17.65 -2.43 -8.23
C GLN A 191 19.15 -2.22 -8.48
N ALA A 192 19.57 -0.98 -8.79
CA ALA A 192 20.96 -0.64 -8.99
C ALA A 192 21.80 -0.79 -7.70
N LEU A 193 21.26 -0.36 -6.55
CA LEU A 193 21.91 -0.55 -5.25
C LEU A 193 22.13 -2.04 -4.93
N GLU A 194 21.12 -2.88 -5.14
CA GLU A 194 21.19 -4.32 -4.89
C GLU A 194 22.15 -5.04 -5.84
N ALA A 195 22.26 -4.54 -7.09
CA ALA A 195 23.27 -5.01 -8.05
C ALA A 195 24.71 -4.54 -7.71
N GLY A 196 24.88 -3.78 -6.62
CA GLY A 196 26.17 -3.24 -6.21
C GLY A 196 26.71 -2.15 -7.14
N MET A 197 25.84 -1.49 -7.90
CA MET A 197 26.23 -0.36 -8.76
C MET A 197 26.72 0.81 -7.90
N ARG A 198 27.73 1.51 -8.43
CA ARG A 198 28.26 2.74 -7.84
C ARG A 198 27.77 3.95 -8.63
N GLU A 199 27.91 5.14 -8.05
CA GLU A 199 27.61 6.41 -8.73
C GLU A 199 28.13 6.46 -10.19
N PRO A 200 27.35 7.01 -11.16
CA PRO A 200 26.02 7.61 -10.95
C PRO A 200 24.89 6.57 -10.90
N LEU A 201 24.03 6.67 -9.90
CA LEU A 201 22.83 5.84 -9.76
C LEU A 201 21.66 6.44 -10.54
N PRO A 202 20.66 5.63 -10.95
CA PRO A 202 19.42 6.11 -11.54
C PRO A 202 18.67 7.07 -10.61
N ALA A 203 17.78 7.90 -11.14
CA ALA A 203 16.90 8.72 -10.33
C ALA A 203 15.98 7.83 -9.46
N ARG A 204 15.71 8.27 -8.23
CA ARG A 204 14.97 7.46 -7.23
C ARG A 204 13.51 7.20 -7.60
N ASN A 205 12.91 8.14 -8.35
CA ASN A 205 11.51 8.09 -8.79
C ASN A 205 11.25 7.31 -10.08
N LEU A 206 12.24 6.55 -10.58
CA LEU A 206 12.05 5.70 -11.76
C LEU A 206 11.49 4.35 -11.33
N LEU A 207 10.17 4.24 -11.34
CA LEU A 207 9.46 3.02 -10.97
C LEU A 207 9.72 1.89 -11.98
N LEU A 208 9.89 0.67 -11.48
CA LEU A 208 9.93 -0.55 -12.29
C LEU A 208 8.52 -1.02 -12.66
N GLN A 209 7.55 -0.77 -11.79
CA GLN A 209 6.14 -1.05 -12.04
C GLN A 209 5.24 -0.15 -11.20
N ALA A 210 4.04 0.06 -11.72
CA ALA A 210 2.93 0.76 -11.10
C ALA A 210 1.62 0.20 -11.67
N LEU A 211 0.51 0.39 -11.02
CA LEU A 211 -0.80 0.05 -11.55
C LEU A 211 -1.17 1.00 -12.70
N GLY A 212 -1.67 0.45 -13.78
CA GLY A 212 -2.27 1.17 -14.92
C GLY A 212 -1.42 1.29 -16.17
N PRO A 213 -0.10 1.63 -16.13
CA PRO A 213 0.69 1.85 -17.34
C PRO A 213 0.99 0.59 -18.15
N ALA A 214 1.00 -0.58 -17.54
CA ALA A 214 1.37 -1.84 -18.20
C ALA A 214 0.25 -2.89 -18.12
N PRO A 215 0.20 -3.85 -19.06
CA PRO A 215 -0.87 -4.87 -19.10
C PRO A 215 -0.85 -5.84 -17.93
N GLY A 216 0.24 -5.91 -17.18
CA GLY A 216 0.39 -6.77 -16.01
C GLY A 216 1.18 -6.07 -14.92
N VAL A 217 0.92 -6.47 -13.69
CA VAL A 217 1.62 -6.03 -12.49
C VAL A 217 1.93 -7.25 -11.63
N LYS A 218 3.02 -7.21 -10.91
CA LYS A 218 3.41 -8.29 -10.00
C LYS A 218 3.54 -7.72 -8.58
N PRO A 219 2.49 -7.81 -7.75
CA PRO A 219 2.56 -7.29 -6.39
C PRO A 219 3.51 -8.12 -5.52
N ASP A 220 4.28 -7.45 -4.68
CA ASP A 220 4.97 -8.11 -3.57
C ASP A 220 3.94 -8.39 -2.48
N LEU A 221 3.83 -9.65 -2.07
CA LEU A 221 2.89 -10.12 -1.05
C LEU A 221 3.66 -10.81 0.07
N GLN A 222 3.34 -10.46 1.32
CA GLN A 222 3.95 -11.09 2.48
C GLN A 222 3.00 -11.08 3.67
N THR A 223 3.29 -11.91 4.67
CA THR A 223 2.60 -11.91 5.96
C THR A 223 3.49 -11.31 7.03
N GLN A 224 2.88 -10.60 7.98
CA GLN A 224 3.57 -10.02 9.13
C GLN A 224 2.81 -10.37 10.42
N ALA A 225 3.52 -10.97 11.36
CA ALA A 225 3.00 -11.13 12.71
C ALA A 225 3.00 -9.79 13.43
N MET A 226 1.84 -9.40 13.96
CA MET A 226 1.71 -8.20 14.78
C MET A 226 2.07 -8.50 16.24
N ALA A 227 2.60 -7.50 16.93
CA ALA A 227 2.82 -7.56 18.37
C ALA A 227 2.11 -6.39 19.07
N PRO A 228 1.71 -6.56 20.32
CA PRO A 228 1.18 -5.47 21.12
C PRO A 228 2.11 -4.27 21.09
N GLY A 229 1.53 -3.11 20.86
CA GLY A 229 2.29 -1.88 20.86
C GLY A 229 3.04 -1.53 19.58
N ASP A 230 2.99 -2.36 18.54
CA ASP A 230 3.54 -1.99 17.24
C ASP A 230 2.91 -0.72 16.68
N VAL A 231 3.71 0.07 15.99
CA VAL A 231 3.22 1.18 15.18
C VAL A 231 3.61 0.94 13.73
N TYR A 232 2.61 0.81 12.85
CA TYR A 232 2.83 0.75 11.43
C TYR A 232 2.65 2.14 10.82
N LEU A 233 3.52 2.48 9.86
CA LEU A 233 3.43 3.69 9.05
C LEU A 233 3.38 3.30 7.58
N LEU A 234 2.27 3.64 6.90
CA LEU A 234 2.20 3.64 5.45
C LEU A 234 2.39 5.07 4.96
N CYS A 235 3.23 5.27 3.95
CA CYS A 235 3.50 6.62 3.45
C CYS A 235 3.91 6.64 1.98
N SER A 236 3.65 7.76 1.30
CA SER A 236 4.19 8.07 -0.01
C SER A 236 5.65 8.55 0.07
N ASP A 237 6.29 8.67 -1.09
CA ASP A 237 7.70 9.07 -1.20
C ASP A 237 7.97 10.50 -0.71
N GLY A 238 6.98 11.39 -0.82
CA GLY A 238 7.07 12.75 -0.29
C GLY A 238 7.32 12.83 1.21
N LEU A 239 6.98 11.78 1.96
CA LEU A 239 7.29 11.75 3.39
C LEU A 239 8.75 11.36 3.66
N TYR A 240 9.22 10.26 3.05
CA TYR A 240 10.52 9.69 3.40
C TYR A 240 11.67 10.16 2.49
N GLY A 241 11.35 10.73 1.33
CA GLY A 241 12.33 11.06 0.29
C GLY A 241 13.44 12.01 0.75
N ASN A 242 13.12 12.93 1.65
CA ASN A 242 14.04 13.91 2.22
C ASN A 242 14.29 13.72 3.72
N SER A 243 13.46 12.93 4.42
CA SER A 243 13.57 12.73 5.87
C SER A 243 14.43 11.52 6.21
N THR A 244 15.07 11.54 7.37
CA THR A 244 15.88 10.41 7.81
C THR A 244 15.05 9.36 8.55
N PRO A 245 15.43 8.07 8.49
CA PRO A 245 14.76 7.03 9.27
C PRO A 245 14.73 7.32 10.78
N GLU A 246 15.75 7.95 11.31
CA GLU A 246 15.86 8.35 12.73
C GLU A 246 14.81 9.40 13.09
N SER A 247 14.59 10.40 12.21
CA SER A 247 13.57 11.43 12.42
C SER A 247 12.18 10.84 12.44
N ILE A 248 11.89 9.92 11.53
CA ILE A 248 10.62 9.17 11.50
C ILE A 248 10.46 8.33 12.79
N ALA A 249 11.49 7.56 13.16
CA ALA A 249 11.49 6.71 14.35
C ALA A 249 11.23 7.51 15.64
N ASN A 250 11.81 8.70 15.76
CA ASN A 250 11.61 9.58 16.91
C ASN A 250 10.14 9.98 17.07
N ILE A 251 9.44 10.32 15.99
CA ILE A 251 8.01 10.64 16.03
C ILE A 251 7.20 9.40 16.38
N LEU A 252 7.48 8.25 15.75
CA LEU A 252 6.74 7.02 16.01
C LEU A 252 6.92 6.48 17.42
N SER A 253 8.07 6.78 18.07
CA SER A 253 8.33 6.40 19.47
C SER A 253 7.37 7.05 20.48
N LEU A 254 6.75 8.15 20.08
CA LEU A 254 5.78 8.90 20.89
C LEU A 254 4.33 8.50 20.58
N ALA A 255 4.11 7.65 19.54
CA ALA A 255 2.78 7.33 19.08
C ALA A 255 2.00 6.49 20.10
N SER A 256 0.82 6.96 20.43
CA SER A 256 -0.17 6.31 21.29
C SER A 256 -1.53 6.29 20.58
N ARG A 257 -2.49 5.56 21.13
CA ARG A 257 -3.86 5.50 20.57
C ARG A 257 -4.54 6.86 20.47
N ASP A 258 -4.19 7.79 21.37
CA ASP A 258 -4.88 9.08 21.51
C ASP A 258 -4.20 10.22 20.73
N ASN A 259 -2.93 10.04 20.30
CA ASN A 259 -2.17 11.11 19.67
C ASN A 259 -1.75 10.83 18.23
N LEU A 260 -2.33 9.82 17.56
CA LEU A 260 -2.04 9.54 16.14
C LEU A 260 -2.24 10.75 15.23
N PRO A 261 -3.29 11.59 15.42
CA PRO A 261 -3.44 12.81 14.64
C PRO A 261 -2.24 13.76 14.75
N GLN A 262 -1.71 13.94 15.95
CA GLN A 262 -0.55 14.78 16.22
C GLN A 262 0.72 14.20 15.60
N CYS A 263 0.91 12.87 15.70
CA CYS A 263 2.05 12.19 15.08
C CYS A 263 2.02 12.30 13.55
N CYS A 264 0.86 12.10 12.90
CA CYS A 264 0.72 12.29 11.46
C CYS A 264 1.00 13.75 11.05
N ALA A 265 0.46 14.72 11.79
CA ALA A 265 0.72 16.13 11.53
C ALA A 265 2.22 16.47 11.66
N GLU A 266 2.91 15.92 12.66
CA GLU A 266 4.36 16.13 12.85
C GLU A 266 5.19 15.45 11.77
N LEU A 267 4.81 14.24 11.31
CA LEU A 267 5.46 13.59 10.16
C LEU A 267 5.37 14.43 8.90
N VAL A 268 4.19 14.97 8.59
CA VAL A 268 3.97 15.86 7.44
C VAL A 268 4.78 17.16 7.60
N ALA A 269 4.72 17.77 8.79
CA ALA A 269 5.47 19.00 9.08
C ALA A 269 6.98 18.78 8.98
N MET A 270 7.48 17.64 9.46
CA MET A 270 8.89 17.22 9.33
C MET A 270 9.29 17.12 7.87
N ALA A 271 8.54 16.39 7.03
CA ALA A 271 8.85 16.25 5.62
C ALA A 271 8.91 17.59 4.88
N LYS A 272 7.98 18.52 5.20
CA LYS A 272 8.02 19.90 4.67
C LYS A 272 9.26 20.67 5.11
N ARG A 273 9.67 20.59 6.38
CA ARG A 273 10.89 21.22 6.90
C ARG A 273 12.15 20.65 6.26
N ASP A 274 12.14 19.34 5.97
CA ASP A 274 13.26 18.64 5.34
C ASP A 274 13.32 18.90 3.81
N GLY A 275 12.40 19.72 3.29
CA GLY A 275 12.40 20.19 1.91
C GLY A 275 11.69 19.26 0.92
N SER A 276 10.73 18.47 1.38
CA SER A 276 9.87 17.70 0.46
C SER A 276 9.20 18.62 -0.56
N ARG A 277 9.21 18.17 -1.81
CA ARG A 277 8.64 18.89 -2.95
C ARG A 277 7.44 18.16 -3.55
N ASP A 278 6.97 17.10 -2.91
CA ASP A 278 5.87 16.27 -3.37
C ASP A 278 4.66 16.32 -2.43
N ASN A 279 3.60 15.64 -2.83
CA ASN A 279 2.49 15.30 -1.98
C ASN A 279 2.99 14.42 -0.83
N ILE A 280 2.42 14.56 0.36
CA ILE A 280 2.90 13.91 1.57
C ILE A 280 1.75 13.19 2.23
N THR A 281 1.82 11.86 2.26
CA THR A 281 0.80 11.03 2.89
C THR A 281 1.42 10.19 4.01
N ALA A 282 0.75 10.20 5.17
CA ALA A 282 1.08 9.38 6.32
C ALA A 282 -0.19 8.73 6.88
N VAL A 283 -0.17 7.40 6.99
CA VAL A 283 -1.21 6.64 7.70
C VAL A 283 -0.56 5.83 8.80
N LEU A 284 -0.98 6.06 10.03
CA LEU A 284 -0.50 5.35 11.21
C LEU A 284 -1.52 4.32 11.67
N VAL A 285 -1.05 3.14 12.04
CA VAL A 285 -1.82 2.10 12.73
C VAL A 285 -1.07 1.74 14.01
N ARG A 286 -1.69 2.01 15.17
CA ARG A 286 -1.16 1.62 16.48
C ARG A 286 -1.88 0.36 16.94
N CYS A 287 -1.16 -0.75 17.02
CA CYS A 287 -1.70 -2.02 17.47
C CYS A 287 -2.21 -1.95 18.92
N ASN A 288 -3.18 -2.80 19.22
CA ASN A 288 -3.66 -2.98 20.59
C ASN A 288 -2.52 -3.44 21.50
N ASP A 289 -2.60 -3.08 22.77
CA ASP A 289 -1.64 -3.49 23.81
C ASP A 289 -1.88 -4.92 24.28
#